data_1bf91d0dd0be1c5d8304203e7695f015
#
_entry.id   1bf91d0dd0be1c5d8304203e7695f015
#
_cell.length_a   1.000
_cell.length_b   1.000
_cell.length_c   1.000
_cell.angle_alpha   90.00
_cell.angle_beta   90.00
_cell.angle_gamma   90.00
#
_symmetry.space_group_name_H-M   'P 1'
#
loop_
_entity.id
_entity.type
_entity.pdbx_description
1 polymer ?
#
loop_
_entity_poly.entity_id
_entity_poly.type
_entity_poly.pdbx_seq_one_letter_code
_entity_poly.pdbx_strand_id
1 'polypeptide(L)'
;MKILICICTYKRNESLIKCLQSFSQTLKPSKIKISFLILDNSTNFESFNLIKNFKKNFKFNIHYSNEKRRGVVNARNKCLKILKKIKCDYIAFFDDDCVIDKYWFKNIIEIINKFKVNIITGPQIYLNKDKKINNLGEFFEKKINKKISKVNWAATNNVIIKKSIILKENIYFDKNLNKFGMGEDQLFFSKLNKRGHNIIWSNNIKVYEKMHLHRTTSKWIRDRSYRLGVLGNYIDRDLNGQILGYIINYIKFIYYLFCSILSLFNIVNKNYYYQFINLTFRAFGRFLGPFVFKKIKFYKK
;
A
#
# COMPACT_ATOMS: atom_id res chain seq x y z
N MET A 1 -16.96 -5.88 17.37
CA MET A 1 -16.06 -6.11 16.21
C MET A 1 -14.63 -6.17 16.68
N LYS A 2 -13.83 -7.15 16.18
CA LYS A 2 -12.40 -7.31 16.51
C LYS A 2 -11.56 -7.00 15.27
N ILE A 3 -10.61 -6.08 15.40
CA ILE A 3 -9.73 -5.67 14.31
C ILE A 3 -8.28 -6.00 14.68
N LEU A 4 -7.58 -6.72 13.78
CA LEU A 4 -6.14 -6.94 13.87
C LEU A 4 -5.44 -5.94 12.96
N ILE A 5 -4.60 -5.09 13.53
CA ILE A 5 -3.74 -4.14 12.79
C ILE A 5 -2.41 -4.83 12.51
N CYS A 6 -2.06 -5.00 11.24
CA CYS A 6 -0.80 -5.58 10.80
C CYS A 6 0.15 -4.48 10.30
N ILE A 7 1.31 -4.37 10.93
CA ILE A 7 2.36 -3.43 10.56
C ILE A 7 3.64 -4.24 10.29
N CYS A 8 4.16 -4.15 9.06
CA CYS A 8 5.44 -4.72 8.71
C CYS A 8 6.52 -3.65 8.86
N THR A 9 7.63 -3.97 9.52
CA THR A 9 8.73 -3.04 9.73
C THR A 9 10.08 -3.67 9.35
N TYR A 10 11.01 -2.82 8.93
CA TYR A 10 12.38 -3.20 8.63
C TYR A 10 13.33 -2.04 9.00
N LYS A 11 14.02 -2.15 10.13
CA LYS A 11 15.03 -1.17 10.59
C LYS A 11 14.51 0.27 10.73
N ARG A 12 13.23 0.46 11.14
CA ARG A 12 12.56 1.77 11.26
C ARG A 12 11.90 1.98 12.62
N ASN A 13 12.65 1.70 13.67
CA ASN A 13 12.14 1.69 15.04
C ASN A 13 11.44 3.00 15.45
N GLU A 14 12.01 4.16 15.12
CA GLU A 14 11.42 5.47 15.46
C GLU A 14 10.07 5.69 14.73
N SER A 15 10.02 5.38 13.44
CA SER A 15 8.79 5.51 12.65
C SER A 15 7.71 4.59 13.17
N LEU A 16 8.06 3.33 13.47
CA LEU A 16 7.16 2.35 14.05
C LEU A 16 6.53 2.83 15.36
N ILE A 17 7.32 3.42 16.27
CA ILE A 17 6.80 3.96 17.53
C ILE A 17 5.84 5.12 17.28
N LYS A 18 6.17 6.06 16.39
CA LYS A 18 5.28 7.17 16.02
C LYS A 18 3.97 6.66 15.42
N CYS A 19 4.06 5.64 14.54
CA CYS A 19 2.89 4.97 13.98
C CYS A 19 2.01 4.38 15.11
N LEU A 20 2.57 3.59 16.01
CA LEU A 20 1.85 2.98 17.12
C LEU A 20 1.23 4.01 18.08
N GLN A 21 1.96 5.08 18.40
CA GLN A 21 1.47 6.18 19.24
C GLN A 21 0.25 6.87 18.62
N SER A 22 0.23 7.03 17.30
CA SER A 22 -0.91 7.65 16.60
C SER A 22 -2.22 6.88 16.81
N PHE A 23 -2.17 5.56 16.93
CA PHE A 23 -3.35 4.76 17.25
C PHE A 23 -3.88 5.02 18.67
N SER A 24 -3.03 5.42 19.62
CA SER A 24 -3.46 5.79 20.97
C SER A 24 -4.30 7.06 21.00
N GLN A 25 -4.13 7.92 20.03
CA GLN A 25 -4.84 9.21 19.91
C GLN A 25 -6.15 9.11 19.11
N THR A 26 -6.48 7.93 18.57
CA THR A 26 -7.70 7.77 17.78
C THR A 26 -8.95 7.70 18.63
N LEU A 27 -10.05 8.26 18.11
CA LEU A 27 -11.38 8.11 18.65
C LEU A 27 -11.90 6.70 18.31
N LYS A 28 -11.86 5.84 19.29
CA LYS A 28 -12.30 4.45 19.17
C LYS A 28 -13.71 4.29 19.74
N PRO A 29 -14.70 3.86 18.94
CA PRO A 29 -16.00 3.46 19.46
C PRO A 29 -15.88 2.29 20.44
N SER A 30 -16.66 2.30 21.52
CA SER A 30 -16.58 1.35 22.64
C SER A 30 -16.69 -0.12 22.23
N LYS A 31 -17.47 -0.39 21.19
CA LYS A 31 -17.76 -1.75 20.68
C LYS A 31 -16.64 -2.40 19.87
N ILE A 32 -15.46 -1.74 19.74
CA ILE A 32 -14.34 -2.28 18.97
C ILE A 32 -13.21 -2.77 19.88
N LYS A 33 -12.74 -4.00 19.63
CA LYS A 33 -11.51 -4.53 20.20
C LYS A 33 -10.40 -4.49 19.15
N ILE A 34 -9.27 -3.84 19.47
CA ILE A 34 -8.12 -3.66 18.59
C ILE A 34 -6.96 -4.45 19.16
N SER A 35 -6.26 -5.17 18.30
CA SER A 35 -4.97 -5.79 18.59
C SER A 35 -4.00 -5.53 17.44
N PHE A 36 -2.72 -5.63 17.71
CA PHE A 36 -1.65 -5.39 16.75
C PHE A 36 -0.87 -6.66 16.48
N LEU A 37 -0.43 -6.84 15.24
CA LEU A 37 0.60 -7.77 14.82
C LEU A 37 1.74 -6.96 14.21
N ILE A 38 2.83 -6.86 14.94
CA ILE A 38 4.06 -6.26 14.44
C ILE A 38 4.91 -7.36 13.82
N LEU A 39 5.18 -7.23 12.53
CA LEU A 39 6.03 -8.16 11.81
C LEU A 39 7.37 -7.50 11.49
N ASP A 40 8.40 -7.91 12.20
CA ASP A 40 9.77 -7.48 11.97
C ASP A 40 10.40 -8.30 10.83
N ASN A 41 10.82 -7.63 9.77
CA ASN A 41 11.43 -8.27 8.61
C ASN A 41 12.97 -8.18 8.65
N SER A 42 13.56 -7.94 9.81
CA SER A 42 14.99 -7.97 10.04
C SER A 42 15.50 -9.38 10.37
N THR A 43 16.77 -9.65 10.11
CA THR A 43 17.41 -10.92 10.45
C THR A 43 17.67 -11.05 11.95
N ASN A 44 17.89 -9.92 12.64
CA ASN A 44 18.40 -9.86 14.01
C ASN A 44 17.35 -9.41 15.03
N PHE A 45 16.05 -9.50 14.70
CA PHE A 45 14.96 -9.11 15.61
C PHE A 45 15.10 -7.66 16.12
N GLU A 46 15.50 -6.73 15.26
CA GLU A 46 15.90 -5.38 15.65
C GLU A 46 14.81 -4.58 16.39
N SER A 47 13.54 -4.90 16.13
CA SER A 47 12.42 -4.25 16.82
C SER A 47 11.94 -4.99 18.07
N PHE A 48 12.50 -6.16 18.42
CA PHE A 48 11.97 -7.00 19.49
C PHE A 48 12.00 -6.32 20.88
N ASN A 49 13.18 -5.85 21.29
CA ASN A 49 13.34 -5.22 22.61
C ASN A 49 12.52 -3.92 22.71
N LEU A 50 12.49 -3.14 21.62
CA LEU A 50 11.68 -1.94 21.53
C LEU A 50 10.20 -2.25 21.76
N ILE A 51 9.65 -3.22 21.04
CA ILE A 51 8.24 -3.61 21.16
C ILE A 51 7.95 -4.23 22.52
N LYS A 52 8.84 -5.05 23.07
CA LYS A 52 8.71 -5.61 24.43
C LYS A 52 8.56 -4.51 25.49
N ASN A 53 9.35 -3.43 25.40
CA ASN A 53 9.28 -2.32 26.32
C ASN A 53 8.04 -1.44 26.05
N PHE A 54 7.77 -1.12 24.80
CA PHE A 54 6.63 -0.28 24.40
C PHE A 54 5.28 -0.90 24.81
N LYS A 55 5.15 -2.22 24.71
CA LYS A 55 3.95 -2.98 25.06
C LYS A 55 3.52 -2.77 26.52
N LYS A 56 4.43 -2.51 27.46
CA LYS A 56 4.13 -2.33 28.89
C LYS A 56 3.16 -1.18 29.14
N ASN A 57 3.29 -0.08 28.35
CA ASN A 57 2.51 1.15 28.52
C ASN A 57 1.52 1.40 27.35
N PHE A 58 1.37 0.44 26.45
CA PHE A 58 0.48 0.58 25.32
C PHE A 58 -0.90 -0.04 25.62
N LYS A 59 -1.95 0.74 25.42
CA LYS A 59 -3.32 0.35 25.76
C LYS A 59 -3.92 -0.81 24.94
N PHE A 60 -3.23 -1.24 23.90
CA PHE A 60 -3.69 -2.32 23.01
C PHE A 60 -2.78 -3.54 23.10
N ASN A 61 -3.35 -4.72 22.87
CA ASN A 61 -2.55 -5.94 22.81
C ASN A 61 -1.67 -5.98 21.57
N ILE A 62 -0.37 -6.31 21.73
CA ILE A 62 0.59 -6.46 20.64
C ILE A 62 1.07 -7.91 20.58
N HIS A 63 0.93 -8.51 19.41
CA HIS A 63 1.60 -9.73 18.99
C HIS A 63 2.85 -9.32 18.20
N TYR A 64 3.98 -9.91 18.51
CA TYR A 64 5.23 -9.72 17.76
C TYR A 64 5.58 -11.00 17.04
N SER A 65 6.03 -10.88 15.80
CA SER A 65 6.60 -11.99 15.02
C SER A 65 7.71 -11.48 14.11
N ASN A 66 8.61 -12.38 13.71
CA ASN A 66 9.72 -12.06 12.83
C ASN A 66 9.67 -12.92 11.55
N GLU A 67 10.02 -12.33 10.41
CA GLU A 67 10.25 -13.00 9.13
C GLU A 67 11.65 -12.66 8.62
N LYS A 68 12.60 -13.60 8.75
CA LYS A 68 14.01 -13.39 8.39
C LYS A 68 14.24 -13.25 6.89
N ARG A 69 13.37 -13.81 6.05
CA ARG A 69 13.47 -13.67 4.59
C ARG A 69 13.09 -12.25 4.20
N ARG A 70 14.09 -11.48 3.76
CA ARG A 70 13.93 -10.08 3.42
C ARG A 70 12.87 -9.86 2.33
N GLY A 71 12.06 -8.80 2.50
CA GLY A 71 11.12 -8.27 1.53
C GLY A 71 9.68 -8.24 2.00
N VAL A 72 9.00 -7.19 1.60
CA VAL A 72 7.65 -6.84 2.04
C VAL A 72 6.62 -7.95 1.77
N VAL A 73 6.75 -8.67 0.66
CA VAL A 73 5.88 -9.80 0.31
C VAL A 73 6.01 -10.95 1.33
N ASN A 74 7.25 -11.27 1.72
CA ASN A 74 7.50 -12.31 2.73
C ASN A 74 6.87 -11.92 4.07
N ALA A 75 7.07 -10.67 4.48
CA ALA A 75 6.51 -10.12 5.71
C ALA A 75 4.97 -10.17 5.72
N ARG A 76 4.32 -9.65 4.68
CA ARG A 76 2.85 -9.64 4.58
C ARG A 76 2.27 -11.05 4.47
N ASN A 77 2.92 -11.96 3.74
CA ASN A 77 2.49 -13.36 3.69
C ASN A 77 2.63 -14.07 5.05
N LYS A 78 3.62 -13.71 5.86
CA LYS A 78 3.72 -14.19 7.24
C LYS A 78 2.56 -13.67 8.09
N CYS A 79 2.17 -12.38 7.93
CA CYS A 79 0.97 -11.83 8.59
C CYS A 79 -0.28 -12.65 8.22
N LEU A 80 -0.50 -12.97 6.94
CA LEU A 80 -1.65 -13.77 6.50
C LEU A 80 -1.65 -15.18 7.08
N LYS A 81 -0.47 -15.80 7.25
CA LYS A 81 -0.36 -17.11 7.92
C LYS A 81 -0.70 -17.04 9.41
N ILE A 82 -0.21 -16.03 10.11
CA ILE A 82 -0.47 -15.82 11.55
C ILE A 82 -1.94 -15.47 11.78
N LEU A 83 -2.55 -14.68 10.88
CA LEU A 83 -3.96 -14.32 10.92
C LEU A 83 -4.89 -15.54 11.08
N LYS A 84 -4.55 -16.69 10.51
CA LYS A 84 -5.36 -17.92 10.63
C LYS A 84 -5.57 -18.31 12.09
N LYS A 85 -4.59 -18.04 12.96
CA LYS A 85 -4.57 -18.40 14.38
C LYS A 85 -5.13 -17.32 15.32
N ILE A 86 -5.29 -16.07 14.86
CA ILE A 86 -5.77 -14.95 15.67
C ILE A 86 -7.27 -14.77 15.49
N LYS A 87 -8.02 -14.68 16.58
CA LYS A 87 -9.47 -14.44 16.56
C LYS A 87 -9.76 -12.95 16.30
N CYS A 88 -10.07 -12.60 15.05
CA CYS A 88 -10.49 -11.27 14.63
C CYS A 88 -11.52 -11.36 13.49
N ASP A 89 -12.28 -10.27 13.28
CA ASP A 89 -13.29 -10.15 12.22
C ASP A 89 -12.68 -9.51 10.98
N TYR A 90 -11.79 -8.53 11.19
CA TYR A 90 -11.11 -7.76 10.16
C TYR A 90 -9.60 -7.72 10.42
N ILE A 91 -8.85 -7.61 9.33
CA ILE A 91 -7.43 -7.26 9.33
C ILE A 91 -7.25 -5.93 8.63
N ALA A 92 -6.44 -5.05 9.19
CA ALA A 92 -6.02 -3.82 8.54
C ALA A 92 -4.51 -3.80 8.36
N PHE A 93 -4.04 -3.37 7.19
CA PHE A 93 -2.62 -3.18 6.92
C PHE A 93 -2.29 -1.69 6.95
N PHE A 94 -1.15 -1.38 7.58
CA PHE A 94 -0.51 -0.07 7.60
C PHE A 94 1.00 -0.22 7.41
N ASP A 95 1.62 0.81 6.82
CA ASP A 95 3.07 0.92 6.79
C ASP A 95 3.58 1.52 8.11
N ASP A 96 4.83 1.22 8.47
CA ASP A 96 5.45 1.60 9.75
C ASP A 96 5.81 3.10 9.86
N ASP A 97 5.65 3.86 8.76
CA ASP A 97 5.85 5.31 8.65
C ASP A 97 4.55 6.11 8.50
N CYS A 98 3.40 5.46 8.61
CA CYS A 98 2.09 6.10 8.55
C CYS A 98 1.63 6.59 9.92
N VAL A 99 0.96 7.74 9.94
CA VAL A 99 0.20 8.28 11.08
C VAL A 99 -1.28 8.21 10.75
N ILE A 100 -2.07 7.57 11.62
CA ILE A 100 -3.49 7.37 11.37
C ILE A 100 -4.31 8.62 11.72
N ASP A 101 -5.35 8.92 10.95
CA ASP A 101 -6.31 9.99 11.28
C ASP A 101 -7.11 9.64 12.55
N LYS A 102 -7.38 10.63 13.41
CA LYS A 102 -8.09 10.44 14.69
C LYS A 102 -9.49 9.85 14.53
N TYR A 103 -10.15 10.06 13.40
CA TYR A 103 -11.49 9.57 13.10
C TYR A 103 -11.51 8.26 12.30
N TRP A 104 -10.35 7.68 11.98
CA TRP A 104 -10.24 6.52 11.10
C TRP A 104 -11.16 5.36 11.50
N PHE A 105 -11.14 4.95 12.78
CA PHE A 105 -12.00 3.86 13.25
C PHE A 105 -13.48 4.20 13.20
N LYS A 106 -13.87 5.44 13.55
CA LYS A 106 -15.25 5.91 13.44
C LYS A 106 -15.73 5.79 12.00
N ASN A 107 -14.96 6.35 11.06
CA ASN A 107 -15.31 6.37 9.65
C ASN A 107 -15.39 4.97 9.03
N ILE A 108 -14.49 4.05 9.41
CA ILE A 108 -14.53 2.64 8.97
C ILE A 108 -15.83 1.96 9.39
N ILE A 109 -16.25 2.14 10.63
CA ILE A 109 -17.48 1.51 11.15
C ILE A 109 -18.71 2.05 10.45
N GLU A 110 -18.77 3.36 10.26
CA GLU A 110 -19.87 3.99 9.53
C GLU A 110 -20.01 3.40 8.12
N ILE A 111 -18.90 3.18 7.43
CA ILE A 111 -18.89 2.59 6.09
C ILE A 111 -19.27 1.11 6.12
N ILE A 112 -18.74 0.32 7.04
CA ILE A 112 -19.09 -1.11 7.19
C ILE A 112 -20.60 -1.25 7.42
N ASN A 113 -21.15 -0.47 8.34
CA ASN A 113 -22.56 -0.55 8.70
C ASN A 113 -23.48 -0.09 7.54
N LYS A 114 -23.11 1.00 6.86
CA LYS A 114 -23.92 1.60 5.79
C LYS A 114 -23.91 0.75 4.51
N PHE A 115 -22.76 0.22 4.12
CA PHE A 115 -22.59 -0.41 2.80
C PHE A 115 -22.39 -1.92 2.84
N LYS A 116 -22.30 -2.53 4.06
CA LYS A 116 -22.03 -3.97 4.25
C LYS A 116 -20.81 -4.47 3.43
N VAL A 117 -19.81 -3.62 3.28
CA VAL A 117 -18.62 -3.88 2.46
C VAL A 117 -17.54 -4.61 3.22
N ASN A 118 -16.72 -5.32 2.49
CA ASN A 118 -15.73 -6.23 3.03
C ASN A 118 -14.29 -5.71 2.93
N ILE A 119 -14.02 -4.79 1.98
CA ILE A 119 -12.69 -4.21 1.74
C ILE A 119 -12.86 -2.71 1.62
N ILE A 120 -12.15 -1.95 2.45
CA ILE A 120 -12.24 -0.50 2.49
C ILE A 120 -10.81 0.07 2.51
N THR A 121 -10.60 1.14 1.75
CA THR A 121 -9.33 1.86 1.67
C THR A 121 -9.57 3.36 1.58
N GLY A 122 -8.53 4.15 1.69
CA GLY A 122 -8.61 5.59 1.61
C GLY A 122 -7.27 6.24 1.27
N PRO A 123 -7.20 7.58 1.25
CA PRO A 123 -6.02 8.31 0.85
C PRO A 123 -4.88 8.17 1.84
N GLN A 124 -3.66 8.16 1.28
CA GLN A 124 -2.43 8.47 1.97
C GLN A 124 -2.07 9.91 1.62
N ILE A 125 -1.95 10.76 2.62
CA ILE A 125 -1.65 12.19 2.47
C ILE A 125 -0.20 12.44 2.87
N TYR A 126 0.57 13.02 1.95
CA TYR A 126 1.96 13.35 2.21
C TYR A 126 2.09 14.72 2.87
N LEU A 127 2.82 14.77 3.98
CA LEU A 127 3.11 15.99 4.72
C LEU A 127 4.57 16.40 4.53
N ASN A 128 4.83 17.72 4.43
CA ASN A 128 6.17 18.29 4.48
C ASN A 128 6.70 18.30 5.93
N LYS A 129 7.91 18.89 6.15
CA LYS A 129 8.52 19.01 7.47
C LYS A 129 7.63 19.77 8.46
N ASP A 130 6.87 20.75 8.00
CA ASP A 130 6.00 21.61 8.80
C ASP A 130 4.59 21.01 8.99
N LYS A 131 4.41 19.72 8.66
CA LYS A 131 3.13 19.01 8.70
C LYS A 131 2.03 19.60 7.80
N LYS A 132 2.41 20.42 6.82
CA LYS A 132 1.51 20.90 5.76
C LYS A 132 1.46 19.90 4.62
N ILE A 133 0.38 19.89 3.85
CA ILE A 133 0.25 19.03 2.66
C ILE A 133 1.36 19.37 1.67
N ASN A 134 2.06 18.36 1.19
CA ASN A 134 3.13 18.54 0.23
C ASN A 134 2.57 18.47 -1.20
N ASN A 135 2.66 19.56 -1.95
CA ASN A 135 2.13 19.63 -3.33
C ASN A 135 2.76 18.58 -4.26
N LEU A 136 4.05 18.21 -4.05
CA LEU A 136 4.66 17.10 -4.77
C LEU A 136 4.12 15.74 -4.32
N GLY A 137 3.71 15.63 -3.05
CA GLY A 137 3.00 14.45 -2.54
C GLY A 137 1.68 14.23 -3.25
N GLU A 138 0.93 15.29 -3.54
CA GLU A 138 -0.31 15.22 -4.29
C GLU A 138 -0.16 14.58 -5.68
N PHE A 139 1.02 14.69 -6.29
CA PHE A 139 1.33 14.03 -7.56
C PHE A 139 1.33 12.50 -7.44
N PHE A 140 1.67 11.96 -6.28
CA PHE A 140 1.71 10.51 -6.02
C PHE A 140 0.44 9.98 -5.38
N GLU A 141 -0.42 10.86 -4.90
CA GLU A 141 -1.70 10.50 -4.29
C GLU A 141 -2.71 10.08 -5.35
N LYS A 142 -3.47 9.04 -5.03
CA LYS A 142 -4.64 8.69 -5.83
C LYS A 142 -5.75 9.70 -5.55
N LYS A 143 -5.98 10.63 -6.48
CA LYS A 143 -7.08 11.58 -6.37
C LYS A 143 -8.38 10.93 -6.83
N ILE A 144 -9.36 10.85 -5.94
CA ILE A 144 -10.73 10.41 -6.24
C ILE A 144 -11.67 11.52 -5.80
N ASN A 145 -12.31 12.15 -6.78
CA ASN A 145 -13.17 13.31 -6.52
C ASN A 145 -14.43 12.94 -5.74
N LYS A 146 -14.94 11.72 -5.90
CA LYS A 146 -16.11 11.26 -5.16
C LYS A 146 -15.74 10.91 -3.72
N LYS A 147 -16.55 11.38 -2.76
CA LYS A 147 -16.36 11.11 -1.33
C LYS A 147 -16.26 9.61 -1.00
N ILE A 148 -17.06 8.80 -1.71
CA ILE A 148 -17.08 7.34 -1.63
C ILE A 148 -17.21 6.79 -3.06
N SER A 149 -16.38 5.80 -3.42
CA SER A 149 -16.40 5.17 -4.75
C SER A 149 -15.91 3.74 -4.72
N LYS A 150 -16.28 2.94 -5.73
CA LYS A 150 -15.66 1.64 -5.99
C LYS A 150 -14.31 1.85 -6.66
N VAL A 151 -13.34 1.03 -6.30
CA VAL A 151 -12.00 1.03 -6.89
C VAL A 151 -11.56 -0.40 -7.18
N ASN A 152 -10.64 -0.58 -8.12
CA ASN A 152 -10.22 -1.90 -8.58
C ASN A 152 -9.07 -2.50 -7.74
N TRP A 153 -8.41 -1.71 -6.90
CA TRP A 153 -7.32 -2.15 -6.03
C TRP A 153 -7.13 -1.20 -4.85
N ALA A 154 -6.42 -1.67 -3.84
CA ALA A 154 -6.05 -0.92 -2.63
C ALA A 154 -4.55 -1.04 -2.37
N ALA A 155 -3.98 -0.02 -1.69
CA ALA A 155 -2.63 -0.08 -1.16
C ALA A 155 -2.65 -0.57 0.29
N THR A 156 -1.62 -1.31 0.68
CA THR A 156 -1.51 -1.89 2.03
C THR A 156 -1.10 -0.89 3.11
N ASN A 157 -0.82 0.34 2.75
CA ASN A 157 -0.56 1.41 3.73
C ASN A 157 -1.83 1.94 4.41
N ASN A 158 -3.02 1.67 3.83
CA ASN A 158 -4.31 2.12 4.36
C ASN A 158 -5.46 1.26 3.84
N VAL A 159 -5.60 0.05 4.33
CA VAL A 159 -6.66 -0.86 3.91
C VAL A 159 -7.13 -1.74 5.05
N ILE A 160 -8.44 -1.97 5.11
CA ILE A 160 -9.05 -2.97 6.00
C ILE A 160 -9.83 -3.99 5.15
N ILE A 161 -9.71 -5.26 5.48
CA ILE A 161 -10.37 -6.38 4.81
C ILE A 161 -10.97 -7.36 5.81
N LYS A 162 -12.15 -7.87 5.53
CA LYS A 162 -12.80 -8.92 6.33
C LYS A 162 -11.99 -10.20 6.30
N LYS A 163 -11.66 -10.76 7.47
CA LYS A 163 -10.84 -11.97 7.60
C LYS A 163 -11.39 -13.15 6.80
N SER A 164 -12.71 -13.34 6.80
CA SER A 164 -13.36 -14.45 6.09
C SER A 164 -13.06 -14.48 4.60
N ILE A 165 -12.84 -13.33 3.95
CA ILE A 165 -12.44 -13.27 2.53
C ILE A 165 -11.05 -13.85 2.34
N ILE A 166 -10.08 -13.44 3.15
CA ILE A 166 -8.71 -13.96 3.07
C ILE A 166 -8.69 -15.49 3.25
N LEU A 167 -9.49 -15.98 4.19
CA LEU A 167 -9.58 -17.42 4.45
C LEU A 167 -10.28 -18.18 3.31
N LYS A 168 -11.40 -17.65 2.83
CA LYS A 168 -12.18 -18.24 1.72
C LYS A 168 -11.37 -18.30 0.44
N GLU A 169 -10.76 -17.19 0.06
CA GLU A 169 -10.00 -17.07 -1.19
C GLU A 169 -8.62 -17.73 -1.12
N ASN A 170 -8.14 -18.07 0.08
CA ASN A 170 -6.80 -18.61 0.34
C ASN A 170 -5.69 -17.89 -0.44
N ILE A 171 -5.81 -16.57 -0.50
CA ILE A 171 -4.97 -15.70 -1.33
C ILE A 171 -3.73 -15.22 -0.58
N TYR A 172 -2.62 -15.09 -1.30
CA TYR A 172 -1.34 -14.59 -0.81
C TYR A 172 -0.77 -13.54 -1.76
N PHE A 173 0.09 -12.66 -1.23
CA PHE A 173 0.88 -11.73 -2.04
C PHE A 173 1.85 -12.51 -2.93
N ASP A 174 1.98 -12.12 -4.19
CA ASP A 174 2.80 -12.82 -5.17
C ASP A 174 4.30 -12.68 -4.87
N LYS A 175 4.97 -13.81 -4.67
CA LYS A 175 6.40 -13.85 -4.33
C LYS A 175 7.30 -13.31 -5.44
N ASN A 176 6.87 -13.37 -6.72
CA ASN A 176 7.62 -12.83 -7.84
C ASN A 176 7.79 -11.30 -7.74
N LEU A 177 6.88 -10.62 -7.03
CA LEU A 177 6.92 -9.18 -6.82
C LEU A 177 7.80 -8.77 -5.64
N ASN A 178 8.25 -9.71 -4.81
CA ASN A 178 9.11 -9.38 -3.67
C ASN A 178 10.38 -8.61 -4.08
N LYS A 179 10.97 -8.96 -5.21
CA LYS A 179 12.19 -8.32 -5.73
C LYS A 179 12.01 -6.87 -6.17
N PHE A 180 10.78 -6.41 -6.39
CA PHE A 180 10.49 -5.04 -6.80
C PHE A 180 10.22 -4.10 -5.62
N GLY A 181 9.77 -4.64 -4.48
CA GLY A 181 9.37 -3.86 -3.31
C GLY A 181 8.16 -2.95 -3.56
N MET A 182 7.33 -3.27 -4.54
CA MET A 182 6.10 -2.57 -4.91
C MET A 182 5.24 -3.43 -5.85
N GLY A 183 3.93 -3.08 -5.94
CA GLY A 183 2.98 -3.68 -6.88
C GLY A 183 2.32 -4.96 -6.39
N GLU A 184 2.81 -5.55 -5.30
CA GLU A 184 2.25 -6.75 -4.69
C GLU A 184 0.86 -6.52 -4.11
N ASP A 185 0.63 -5.34 -3.55
CA ASP A 185 -0.66 -4.90 -3.04
C ASP A 185 -1.66 -4.67 -4.18
N GLN A 186 -1.25 -3.98 -5.24
CA GLN A 186 -2.07 -3.78 -6.41
C GLN A 186 -2.55 -5.11 -6.97
N LEU A 187 -1.65 -6.08 -7.18
CA LEU A 187 -2.01 -7.39 -7.72
C LEU A 187 -2.93 -8.16 -6.77
N PHE A 188 -2.61 -8.18 -5.48
CA PHE A 188 -3.40 -8.88 -4.45
C PHE A 188 -4.85 -8.41 -4.42
N PHE A 189 -5.06 -7.10 -4.31
CA PHE A 189 -6.40 -6.54 -4.23
C PHE A 189 -7.12 -6.56 -5.59
N SER A 190 -6.42 -6.41 -6.71
CA SER A 190 -7.03 -6.58 -8.04
C SER A 190 -7.54 -8.00 -8.27
N LYS A 191 -6.83 -9.02 -7.79
CA LYS A 191 -7.31 -10.42 -7.82
C LYS A 191 -8.59 -10.58 -7.02
N LEU A 192 -8.66 -10.03 -5.82
CA LEU A 192 -9.88 -10.05 -5.01
C LEU A 192 -11.04 -9.33 -5.69
N ASN A 193 -10.78 -8.17 -6.30
CA ASN A 193 -11.79 -7.43 -7.05
C ASN A 193 -12.33 -8.25 -8.24
N LYS A 194 -11.47 -8.91 -9.01
CA LYS A 194 -11.86 -9.79 -10.11
C LYS A 194 -12.69 -11.00 -9.65
N ARG A 195 -12.49 -11.47 -8.43
CA ARG A 195 -13.28 -12.53 -7.80
C ARG A 195 -14.61 -12.03 -7.20
N GLY A 196 -15.02 -10.78 -7.53
CA GLY A 196 -16.29 -10.19 -7.12
C GLY A 196 -16.27 -9.46 -5.76
N HIS A 197 -15.12 -9.33 -5.11
CA HIS A 197 -15.03 -8.59 -3.85
C HIS A 197 -14.89 -7.09 -4.12
N ASN A 198 -15.98 -6.34 -3.93
CA ASN A 198 -15.95 -4.88 -4.08
C ASN A 198 -14.99 -4.23 -3.07
N ILE A 199 -14.17 -3.31 -3.57
CA ILE A 199 -13.28 -2.46 -2.78
C ILE A 199 -13.87 -1.06 -2.77
N ILE A 200 -14.12 -0.52 -1.57
CA ILE A 200 -14.66 0.83 -1.40
C ILE A 200 -13.53 1.77 -0.97
N TRP A 201 -13.42 2.85 -1.72
CA TRP A 201 -12.61 4.01 -1.36
C TRP A 201 -13.44 5.02 -0.58
N SER A 202 -12.86 5.60 0.47
CA SER A 202 -13.45 6.75 1.16
C SER A 202 -12.41 7.80 1.46
N ASN A 203 -12.68 9.06 1.06
CA ASN A 203 -11.80 10.20 1.35
C ASN A 203 -11.73 10.54 2.85
N ASN A 204 -12.59 9.97 3.68
CA ASN A 204 -12.59 10.19 5.13
C ASN A 204 -11.67 9.21 5.88
N ILE A 205 -11.18 8.17 5.22
CA ILE A 205 -10.28 7.16 5.83
C ILE A 205 -8.84 7.54 5.47
N LYS A 206 -8.27 8.46 6.25
CA LYS A 206 -6.98 9.08 5.94
C LYS A 206 -5.85 8.46 6.76
N VAL A 207 -4.70 8.36 6.13
CA VAL A 207 -3.41 8.19 6.80
C VAL A 207 -2.46 9.27 6.31
N TYR A 208 -1.51 9.65 7.14
CA TYR A 208 -0.53 10.68 6.83
C TYR A 208 0.86 10.06 6.82
N GLU A 209 1.69 10.44 5.87
CA GLU A 209 3.09 10.04 5.79
C GLU A 209 3.98 11.26 5.59
N LYS A 210 5.14 11.27 6.24
CA LYS A 210 6.13 12.32 6.00
C LYS A 210 6.79 12.10 4.64
N MET A 211 6.72 13.11 3.77
CA MET A 211 7.41 13.06 2.48
C MET A 211 8.92 13.08 2.68
N HIS A 212 9.59 12.06 2.20
CA HIS A 212 11.05 12.02 2.17
C HIS A 212 11.59 12.82 0.98
N LEU A 213 12.53 13.74 1.21
CA LEU A 213 13.08 14.64 0.17
C LEU A 213 13.63 13.88 -1.03
N HIS A 214 14.27 12.72 -0.83
CA HIS A 214 14.78 11.93 -1.96
C HIS A 214 13.69 11.47 -2.94
N ARG A 215 12.42 11.37 -2.50
CA ARG A 215 11.28 10.99 -3.36
C ARG A 215 10.78 12.13 -4.25
N THR A 216 11.28 13.36 -4.05
CA THR A 216 10.91 14.54 -4.85
C THR A 216 11.90 14.82 -5.99
N THR A 217 12.91 13.97 -6.17
CA THR A 217 13.90 14.12 -7.25
C THR A 217 13.41 13.50 -8.56
N SER A 218 13.74 14.14 -9.68
CA SER A 218 13.43 13.62 -11.03
C SER A 218 13.98 12.21 -11.23
N LYS A 219 15.17 11.92 -10.69
CA LYS A 219 15.78 10.57 -10.72
C LYS A 219 14.87 9.54 -10.06
N TRP A 220 14.38 9.82 -8.83
CA TRP A 220 13.52 8.89 -8.12
C TRP A 220 12.18 8.68 -8.83
N ILE A 221 11.57 9.77 -9.36
CA ILE A 221 10.31 9.71 -10.12
C ILE A 221 10.49 8.83 -11.35
N ARG A 222 11.57 9.05 -12.13
CA ARG A 222 11.93 8.24 -13.29
C ARG A 222 12.05 6.77 -12.95
N ASP A 223 12.88 6.44 -11.96
CA ASP A 223 13.18 5.05 -11.59
C ASP A 223 11.95 4.33 -11.03
N ARG A 224 11.10 5.04 -10.26
CA ARG A 224 9.82 4.52 -9.77
C ARG A 224 8.85 4.27 -10.92
N SER A 225 8.71 5.23 -11.83
CA SER A 225 7.76 5.17 -12.96
C SER A 225 8.13 4.05 -13.92
N TYR A 226 9.41 3.90 -14.23
CA TYR A 226 9.91 2.77 -15.03
C TYR A 226 9.54 1.43 -14.38
N ARG A 227 9.82 1.24 -13.08
CA ARG A 227 9.45 0.02 -12.36
C ARG A 227 7.94 -0.23 -12.36
N LEU A 228 7.13 0.81 -12.17
CA LEU A 228 5.66 0.70 -12.25
C LEU A 228 5.19 0.29 -13.66
N GLY A 229 5.88 0.73 -14.71
CA GLY A 229 5.62 0.28 -16.08
C GLY A 229 5.90 -1.21 -16.25
N VAL A 230 7.08 -1.67 -15.84
CA VAL A 230 7.46 -3.10 -15.88
C VAL A 230 6.49 -3.98 -15.09
N LEU A 231 6.15 -3.55 -13.88
CA LEU A 231 5.16 -4.24 -13.04
C LEU A 231 3.78 -4.26 -13.67
N GLY A 232 3.38 -3.16 -14.30
CA GLY A 232 2.08 -3.07 -14.97
C GLY A 232 1.90 -4.12 -16.06
N ASN A 233 2.95 -4.42 -16.84
CA ASN A 233 2.93 -5.52 -17.79
C ASN A 233 2.69 -6.88 -17.10
N TYR A 234 3.43 -7.16 -16.03
CA TYR A 234 3.28 -8.41 -15.28
C TYR A 234 1.87 -8.54 -14.69
N ILE A 235 1.37 -7.47 -14.07
CA ILE A 235 0.04 -7.46 -13.43
C ILE A 235 -1.07 -7.67 -14.46
N ASP A 236 -1.01 -6.97 -15.62
CA ASP A 236 -2.03 -7.11 -16.66
C ASP A 236 -2.09 -8.55 -17.22
N ARG A 237 -0.93 -9.19 -17.38
CA ARG A 237 -0.85 -10.59 -17.84
C ARG A 237 -1.33 -11.59 -16.80
N ASP A 238 -0.98 -11.39 -15.55
CA ASP A 238 -1.41 -12.27 -14.46
C ASP A 238 -2.93 -12.19 -14.24
N LEU A 239 -3.49 -10.99 -14.40
CA LEU A 239 -4.93 -10.77 -14.23
C LEU A 239 -5.76 -11.24 -15.45
N ASN A 240 -5.28 -11.11 -16.68
CA ASN A 240 -6.09 -11.28 -17.88
C ASN A 240 -5.63 -12.42 -18.80
N GLY A 241 -4.62 -13.18 -18.36
CA GLY A 241 -3.97 -14.18 -19.21
C GLY A 241 -2.93 -13.56 -20.14
N GLN A 242 -2.16 -14.42 -20.83
CA GLN A 242 -0.99 -13.96 -21.59
C GLN A 242 -1.39 -13.04 -22.75
N ILE A 243 -2.28 -13.48 -23.62
CA ILE A 243 -2.64 -12.77 -24.86
C ILE A 243 -3.34 -11.44 -24.55
N LEU A 244 -4.47 -11.50 -23.82
CA LEU A 244 -5.23 -10.30 -23.48
C LEU A 244 -4.42 -9.33 -22.59
N GLY A 245 -3.61 -9.87 -21.69
CA GLY A 245 -2.74 -9.06 -20.85
C GLY A 245 -1.67 -8.30 -21.65
N TYR A 246 -1.12 -8.89 -22.71
CA TYR A 246 -0.22 -8.18 -23.64
C TYR A 246 -0.94 -7.09 -24.42
N ILE A 247 -2.14 -7.37 -24.94
CA ILE A 247 -2.96 -6.37 -25.65
C ILE A 247 -3.27 -5.19 -24.74
N ILE A 248 -3.75 -5.43 -23.52
CA ILE A 248 -4.02 -4.37 -22.54
C ILE A 248 -2.75 -3.59 -22.19
N ASN A 249 -1.63 -4.27 -22.02
CA ASN A 249 -0.35 -3.61 -21.75
C ASN A 249 0.08 -2.70 -22.89
N TYR A 250 -0.09 -3.14 -24.13
CA TYR A 250 0.27 -2.37 -25.33
C TYR A 250 -0.62 -1.12 -25.50
N ILE A 251 -1.93 -1.27 -25.30
CA ILE A 251 -2.87 -0.14 -25.29
C ILE A 251 -2.46 0.88 -24.22
N LYS A 252 -2.14 0.44 -23.02
CA LYS A 252 -1.68 1.32 -21.95
C LYS A 252 -0.31 1.94 -22.24
N PHE A 253 0.58 1.25 -22.94
CA PHE A 253 1.84 1.82 -23.41
C PHE A 253 1.59 3.00 -24.33
N ILE A 254 0.76 2.83 -25.38
CA ILE A 254 0.40 3.90 -26.31
C ILE A 254 -0.28 5.06 -25.57
N TYR A 255 -1.22 4.77 -24.68
CA TYR A 255 -1.90 5.78 -23.88
C TYR A 255 -0.92 6.63 -23.04
N TYR A 256 0.03 6.00 -22.34
CA TYR A 256 1.01 6.73 -21.54
C TYR A 256 1.96 7.55 -22.42
N LEU A 257 2.34 7.04 -23.59
CA LEU A 257 3.18 7.77 -24.54
C LEU A 257 2.44 9.01 -25.07
N PHE A 258 1.19 8.86 -25.47
CA PHE A 258 0.34 9.96 -25.92
C PHE A 258 0.16 11.05 -24.84
N CYS A 259 -0.21 10.64 -23.61
CA CYS A 259 -0.34 11.58 -22.49
C CYS A 259 1.00 12.24 -22.11
N SER A 260 2.12 11.56 -22.32
CA SER A 260 3.46 12.14 -22.13
C SER A 260 3.71 13.28 -23.13
N ILE A 261 3.40 13.07 -24.40
CA ILE A 261 3.53 14.10 -25.44
C ILE A 261 2.64 15.30 -25.11
N LEU A 262 1.39 15.08 -24.70
CA LEU A 262 0.49 16.16 -24.29
C LEU A 262 1.03 16.98 -23.12
N SER A 263 1.76 16.35 -22.19
CA SER A 263 2.35 17.06 -21.04
C SER A 263 3.50 18.00 -21.41
N LEU A 264 4.06 17.88 -22.61
CA LEU A 264 5.10 18.80 -23.13
C LEU A 264 4.56 20.21 -23.37
N PHE A 265 3.29 20.37 -23.75
CA PHE A 265 2.70 21.67 -24.03
C PHE A 265 2.70 22.63 -22.82
N ASN A 266 2.82 22.09 -21.60
CA ASN A 266 2.87 22.88 -20.35
C ASN A 266 4.11 22.56 -19.50
N ILE A 267 5.21 22.12 -20.12
CA ILE A 267 6.40 21.59 -19.40
C ILE A 267 7.10 22.61 -18.48
N VAL A 268 6.90 23.90 -18.74
CA VAL A 268 7.41 24.99 -17.88
C VAL A 268 6.80 24.91 -16.47
N ASN A 269 5.58 24.43 -16.34
CA ASN A 269 4.99 24.15 -15.05
C ASN A 269 5.61 22.87 -14.46
N LYS A 270 6.19 22.98 -13.28
CA LYS A 270 6.89 21.90 -12.58
C LYS A 270 6.06 20.63 -12.42
N ASN A 271 4.74 20.75 -12.26
CA ASN A 271 3.85 19.60 -12.15
C ASN A 271 3.76 18.84 -13.47
N TYR A 272 3.67 19.53 -14.60
CA TYR A 272 3.66 18.92 -15.94
C TYR A 272 5.00 18.30 -16.30
N TYR A 273 6.12 18.91 -15.87
CA TYR A 273 7.44 18.32 -16.02
C TYR A 273 7.55 16.96 -15.29
N TYR A 274 7.10 16.87 -14.04
CA TYR A 274 7.07 15.60 -13.33
C TYR A 274 6.08 14.60 -13.93
N GLN A 275 4.97 15.07 -14.44
CA GLN A 275 4.00 14.26 -15.17
C GLN A 275 4.60 13.69 -16.45
N PHE A 276 5.30 14.50 -17.22
CA PHE A 276 6.04 14.06 -18.40
C PHE A 276 7.02 12.94 -18.07
N ILE A 277 7.89 13.13 -17.08
CA ILE A 277 8.83 12.10 -16.65
C ILE A 277 8.08 10.83 -16.24
N ASN A 278 7.05 10.94 -15.42
CA ASN A 278 6.29 9.79 -14.96
C ASN A 278 5.67 8.99 -16.10
N LEU A 279 5.00 9.65 -17.01
CA LEU A 279 4.28 8.99 -18.12
C LEU A 279 5.26 8.38 -19.12
N THR A 280 6.32 9.11 -19.48
CA THR A 280 7.37 8.63 -20.39
C THR A 280 8.04 7.35 -19.85
N PHE A 281 8.55 7.39 -18.63
CA PHE A 281 9.25 6.25 -18.08
C PHE A 281 8.30 5.09 -17.74
N ARG A 282 7.04 5.39 -17.47
CA ARG A 282 6.01 4.35 -17.30
C ARG A 282 5.69 3.66 -18.64
N ALA A 283 5.64 4.41 -19.75
CA ALA A 283 5.52 3.85 -21.09
C ALA A 283 6.73 2.95 -21.43
N PHE A 284 7.95 3.45 -21.26
CA PHE A 284 9.16 2.63 -21.49
C PHE A 284 9.18 1.37 -20.62
N GLY A 285 8.79 1.47 -19.35
CA GLY A 285 8.70 0.30 -18.48
C GLY A 285 7.69 -0.73 -18.98
N ARG A 286 6.56 -0.31 -19.53
CA ARG A 286 5.58 -1.21 -20.14
C ARG A 286 6.09 -1.90 -21.39
N PHE A 287 6.74 -1.14 -22.26
CA PHE A 287 7.34 -1.67 -23.48
C PHE A 287 8.43 -2.70 -23.20
N LEU A 288 9.38 -2.35 -22.33
CA LEU A 288 10.51 -3.22 -21.98
C LEU A 288 10.16 -4.31 -20.96
N GLY A 289 9.03 -4.18 -20.27
CA GLY A 289 8.62 -5.07 -19.19
C GLY A 289 8.73 -6.57 -19.48
N PRO A 290 8.24 -7.06 -20.65
CA PRO A 290 8.35 -8.47 -21.03
C PRO A 290 9.80 -9.01 -20.99
N PHE A 291 10.77 -8.19 -21.38
CA PHE A 291 12.17 -8.59 -21.52
C PHE A 291 12.99 -8.43 -20.25
N VAL A 292 12.64 -7.43 -19.41
CA VAL A 292 13.47 -7.04 -18.26
C VAL A 292 12.92 -7.49 -16.90
N PHE A 293 11.67 -7.94 -16.84
CA PHE A 293 11.02 -8.31 -15.57
C PHE A 293 11.85 -9.26 -14.70
N LYS A 294 12.48 -10.28 -15.29
CA LYS A 294 13.31 -11.25 -14.56
C LYS A 294 14.62 -10.65 -14.04
N LYS A 295 15.15 -9.61 -14.70
CA LYS A 295 16.46 -9.00 -14.43
C LYS A 295 16.42 -7.95 -13.31
N ILE A 296 15.29 -7.31 -13.07
CA ILE A 296 15.17 -6.23 -12.08
C ILE A 296 15.20 -6.80 -10.66
N LYS A 297 16.05 -6.22 -9.80
CA LYS A 297 16.12 -6.48 -8.37
C LYS A 297 16.16 -5.15 -7.62
N PHE A 298 15.21 -4.93 -6.70
CA PHE A 298 15.16 -3.73 -5.85
C PHE A 298 16.01 -3.91 -4.58
N TYR A 299 15.87 -5.06 -3.93
CA TYR A 299 16.69 -5.37 -2.77
C TYR A 299 18.07 -5.85 -3.24
N LYS A 300 19.12 -5.05 -2.94
CA LYS A 300 20.49 -5.54 -3.02
C LYS A 300 20.67 -6.64 -1.96
N LYS A 301 21.41 -7.68 -2.32
CA LYS A 301 21.77 -8.75 -1.38
C LYS A 301 22.53 -8.23 -0.19
#